data_58852764102f3a4f7adadd6516b4d9a2
#
_entry.id   58852764102f3a4f7adadd6516b4d9a2
#
_cell.length_a   1.000
_cell.length_b   1.000
_cell.length_c   1.000
_cell.angle_alpha   90.00
_cell.angle_beta   90.00
_cell.angle_gamma   90.00
#
_symmetry.space_group_name_H-M   'P 1'
#
loop_
_entity.id
_entity.type
_entity.pdbx_description
1 polymer ?
#
loop_
_entity_poly.entity_id
_entity_poly.type
_entity_poly.pdbx_seq_one_letter_code
_entity_poly.pdbx_strand_id
1 'polypeptide(L)'
;MTARDFLKTIPLLPLLLAAPPLQAQPAGAAATAAASPAAASAGYQLGPDDEVKIAVFGQPDLSTTTRIKADGTVTLALIGPVPAQGKTTAQLADTIAASYAGGGYLTKPSVNVEVSNYVSRFVTVLGNVPQAGNYPLDHGYTVASMLAKAGGATANGANAVILTPADGSGPVRISLADMSAGAGRTLNPGDILFVPPAEKVYVYGQVQEPGAFSYVPGQTFRQALALAGGPTLAGSTKRIKVRREGKEIEQANLDDPVKPEDVLIIREKLF
;
A
#
# COMPACT_ATOMS: atom_id res chain seq x y z
N MET A 1 73.08 16.55 32.44
CA MET A 1 72.97 16.72 33.89
C MET A 1 71.67 16.06 34.31
N THR A 2 71.79 14.82 34.67
CA THR A 2 71.72 14.21 35.97
C THR A 2 70.54 14.60 36.82
N ALA A 3 69.73 13.72 37.10
CA ALA A 3 69.58 12.81 38.21
C ALA A 3 68.10 12.74 38.60
N ARG A 4 67.56 11.57 38.71
CA ARG A 4 67.54 10.64 39.88
C ARG A 4 66.31 10.82 40.76
N ASP A 5 65.55 9.75 40.80
CA ASP A 5 64.91 9.11 41.94
C ASP A 5 63.86 9.87 42.78
N PHE A 6 62.61 9.41 42.67
CA PHE A 6 61.79 9.19 43.86
C PHE A 6 60.84 8.00 43.67
N LEU A 7 61.33 6.84 44.04
CA LEU A 7 60.57 5.63 44.29
C LEU A 7 59.81 5.84 45.61
N LYS A 8 58.49 5.94 45.62
CA LYS A 8 57.67 5.80 46.83
C LYS A 8 56.71 4.63 46.68
N THR A 9 57.09 3.59 47.39
CA THR A 9 56.33 2.39 47.74
C THR A 9 54.96 2.70 48.26
N ILE A 10 53.92 2.17 47.56
CA ILE A 10 52.54 2.14 48.02
C ILE A 10 52.25 0.71 48.50
N PRO A 11 51.78 0.48 49.74
CA PRO A 11 51.49 -0.85 50.25
C PRO A 11 50.25 -1.45 49.59
N LEU A 12 50.39 -2.70 49.17
CA LEU A 12 49.35 -3.55 48.62
C LEU A 12 48.35 -3.93 49.70
N LEU A 13 47.13 -3.40 49.67
CA LEU A 13 46.04 -3.79 50.54
C LEU A 13 45.24 -4.89 49.82
N PRO A 14 45.03 -6.08 50.37
CA PRO A 14 44.22 -7.11 49.69
C PRO A 14 42.73 -6.73 49.75
N LEU A 15 42.18 -6.45 48.60
CA LEU A 15 40.73 -6.24 48.44
C LEU A 15 40.03 -7.59 48.47
N LEU A 16 39.38 -7.87 49.61
CA LEU A 16 38.52 -9.05 49.78
C LEU A 16 37.27 -8.88 48.89
N LEU A 17 37.23 -9.62 47.80
CA LEU A 17 36.07 -9.68 46.90
C LEU A 17 34.96 -10.51 47.57
N ALA A 18 34.02 -9.83 48.21
CA ALA A 18 32.80 -10.48 48.68
C ALA A 18 31.87 -10.68 47.48
N ALA A 19 31.68 -11.94 47.07
CA ALA A 19 30.69 -12.31 46.05
C ALA A 19 29.27 -12.09 46.63
N PRO A 20 28.35 -11.43 45.89
CA PRO A 20 26.96 -11.35 46.32
C PRO A 20 26.26 -12.74 46.22
N PRO A 21 25.32 -13.04 47.12
CA PRO A 21 24.59 -14.30 47.10
C PRO A 21 23.76 -14.40 45.83
N LEU A 22 23.87 -15.54 45.17
CA LEU A 22 23.03 -15.95 44.02
C LEU A 22 21.59 -16.06 44.49
N GLN A 23 20.77 -15.02 44.21
CA GLN A 23 19.32 -15.08 44.42
C GLN A 23 18.74 -16.01 43.38
N ALA A 24 18.20 -17.14 43.83
CA ALA A 24 17.38 -18.03 43.01
C ALA A 24 16.18 -17.24 42.50
N GLN A 25 16.17 -16.93 41.20
CA GLN A 25 14.96 -16.47 40.51
C GLN A 25 13.92 -17.60 40.56
N PRO A 26 12.66 -17.30 41.02
CA PRO A 26 11.58 -18.25 40.83
C PRO A 26 11.38 -18.49 39.34
N ALA A 27 11.32 -19.74 38.93
CA ALA A 27 10.97 -20.17 37.60
C ALA A 27 9.61 -19.53 37.24
N GLY A 28 9.70 -18.39 36.56
CA GLY A 28 8.55 -17.72 35.97
C GLY A 28 7.89 -18.67 35.00
N ALA A 29 6.62 -18.93 35.25
CA ALA A 29 5.73 -19.66 34.37
C ALA A 29 6.00 -19.25 32.92
N ALA A 30 6.39 -20.19 32.09
CA ALA A 30 6.39 -20.04 30.66
C ALA A 30 4.96 -19.63 30.27
N ALA A 31 4.76 -18.34 30.10
CA ALA A 31 3.61 -17.85 29.35
C ALA A 31 3.74 -18.50 27.99
N THR A 32 2.97 -19.54 27.79
CA THR A 32 2.67 -20.07 26.47
C THR A 32 2.07 -18.90 25.71
N ALA A 33 2.92 -18.18 24.97
CA ALA A 33 2.45 -17.30 23.92
C ALA A 33 1.61 -18.21 23.03
N ALA A 34 0.28 -18.12 23.22
CA ALA A 34 -0.65 -18.61 22.26
C ALA A 34 -0.22 -17.92 20.96
N ALA A 35 0.46 -18.67 20.10
CA ALA A 35 0.66 -18.28 18.73
C ALA A 35 -0.76 -17.97 18.25
N SER A 36 -1.05 -16.68 18.08
CA SER A 36 -2.18 -16.24 17.27
C SER A 36 -2.09 -17.08 16.02
N PRO A 37 -3.17 -17.79 15.63
CA PRO A 37 -3.13 -18.50 14.38
C PRO A 37 -2.72 -17.43 13.37
N ALA A 38 -1.50 -17.54 12.83
CA ALA A 38 -1.09 -16.79 11.67
C ALA A 38 -2.30 -16.93 10.76
N ALA A 39 -2.92 -15.80 10.42
CA ALA A 39 -3.97 -15.78 9.42
C ALA A 39 -3.32 -16.49 8.22
N ALA A 40 -3.64 -17.78 8.10
CA ALA A 40 -3.26 -18.56 6.96
C ALA A 40 -3.71 -17.69 5.82
N SER A 41 -2.78 -17.26 4.98
CA SER A 41 -3.08 -16.50 3.79
C SER A 41 -4.18 -17.29 3.11
N ALA A 42 -5.43 -16.83 3.29
CA ALA A 42 -6.57 -17.52 2.73
C ALA A 42 -6.30 -17.49 1.24
N GLY A 43 -5.98 -18.64 0.66
CA GLY A 43 -5.66 -18.75 -0.73
C GLY A 43 -6.81 -18.16 -1.53
N TYR A 44 -6.54 -17.76 -2.75
CA TYR A 44 -7.57 -17.23 -3.64
C TYR A 44 -8.81 -18.11 -3.60
N GLN A 45 -9.97 -17.51 -3.34
CA GLN A 45 -11.27 -18.18 -3.37
C GLN A 45 -11.88 -18.02 -4.77
N LEU A 46 -12.14 -19.13 -5.37
CA LEU A 46 -12.74 -19.21 -6.70
C LEU A 46 -14.14 -18.59 -6.72
N GLY A 47 -14.45 -17.91 -7.79
CA GLY A 47 -15.75 -17.30 -8.02
C GLY A 47 -16.28 -17.52 -9.44
N PRO A 48 -17.51 -17.10 -9.72
CA PRO A 48 -18.09 -17.15 -11.08
C PRO A 48 -17.18 -16.43 -12.09
N ASP A 49 -17.15 -16.95 -13.30
CA ASP A 49 -16.35 -16.46 -14.43
C ASP A 49 -14.85 -16.70 -14.33
N ASP A 50 -14.29 -17.16 -13.20
CA ASP A 50 -12.89 -17.58 -13.16
C ASP A 50 -12.70 -18.78 -14.09
N GLU A 51 -11.55 -18.80 -14.78
CA GLU A 51 -11.16 -19.93 -15.63
C GLU A 51 -10.15 -20.80 -14.89
N VAL A 52 -10.44 -22.09 -14.79
CA VAL A 52 -9.60 -23.05 -14.10
C VAL A 52 -9.13 -24.15 -15.04
N LYS A 53 -7.86 -24.48 -14.95
CA LYS A 53 -7.24 -25.62 -15.60
C LYS A 53 -7.20 -26.77 -14.61
N ILE A 54 -7.86 -27.86 -14.94
CA ILE A 54 -7.96 -29.06 -14.13
C ILE A 54 -7.18 -30.15 -14.83
N ALA A 55 -6.16 -30.69 -14.16
CA ALA A 55 -5.33 -31.76 -14.66
C ALA A 55 -5.52 -33.01 -13.79
N VAL A 56 -5.95 -34.10 -14.39
CA VAL A 56 -6.08 -35.41 -13.72
C VAL A 56 -4.89 -36.27 -14.13
N PHE A 57 -4.03 -36.59 -13.15
CA PHE A 57 -2.80 -37.31 -13.44
C PHE A 57 -3.08 -38.70 -14.05
N GLY A 58 -2.39 -39.01 -15.15
CA GLY A 58 -2.56 -40.27 -15.88
C GLY A 58 -3.85 -40.38 -16.70
N GLN A 59 -4.69 -39.30 -16.74
CA GLN A 59 -5.96 -39.28 -17.47
C GLN A 59 -6.09 -37.98 -18.27
N PRO A 60 -5.43 -37.83 -19.42
CA PRO A 60 -5.48 -36.61 -20.22
C PRO A 60 -6.89 -36.31 -20.72
N ASP A 61 -7.71 -37.30 -20.99
CA ASP A 61 -9.09 -37.16 -21.48
C ASP A 61 -10.03 -36.55 -20.44
N LEU A 62 -9.67 -36.60 -19.17
CA LEU A 62 -10.42 -35.99 -18.04
C LEU A 62 -9.85 -34.63 -17.67
N SER A 63 -8.70 -34.26 -18.22
CA SER A 63 -8.07 -32.95 -18.00
C SER A 63 -8.71 -31.91 -18.91
N THR A 64 -9.05 -30.74 -18.36
CA THR A 64 -9.77 -29.72 -19.11
C THR A 64 -9.48 -28.30 -18.55
N THR A 65 -9.66 -27.32 -19.40
CA THR A 65 -9.75 -25.90 -18.98
C THR A 65 -11.21 -25.49 -19.10
N THR A 66 -11.79 -25.00 -18.04
CA THR A 66 -13.20 -24.66 -17.99
C THR A 66 -13.43 -23.42 -17.13
N ARG A 67 -14.55 -22.72 -17.40
CA ARG A 67 -14.96 -21.56 -16.62
C ARG A 67 -15.94 -21.98 -15.53
N ILE A 68 -15.83 -21.34 -14.34
CA ILE A 68 -16.82 -21.48 -13.28
C ILE A 68 -18.09 -20.77 -13.75
N LYS A 69 -19.18 -21.49 -13.75
CA LYS A 69 -20.48 -20.97 -14.17
C LYS A 69 -21.05 -19.98 -13.15
N ALA A 70 -22.07 -19.23 -13.55
CA ALA A 70 -22.78 -18.29 -12.70
C ALA A 70 -23.42 -18.95 -11.44
N ASP A 71 -23.74 -20.26 -11.54
CA ASP A 71 -24.22 -21.07 -10.42
C ASP A 71 -23.10 -21.52 -9.45
N GLY A 72 -21.87 -21.12 -9.70
CA GLY A 72 -20.70 -21.46 -8.88
C GLY A 72 -20.16 -22.85 -9.12
N THR A 73 -20.56 -23.56 -10.19
CA THR A 73 -20.11 -24.92 -10.48
C THR A 73 -19.17 -24.98 -11.68
N VAL A 74 -18.32 -26.02 -11.72
CA VAL A 74 -17.60 -26.46 -12.92
C VAL A 74 -18.20 -27.79 -13.40
N THR A 75 -18.36 -27.98 -14.70
CA THR A 75 -18.88 -29.23 -15.26
C THR A 75 -17.73 -30.08 -15.80
N LEU A 76 -17.60 -31.27 -15.28
CA LEU A 76 -16.54 -32.22 -15.63
C LEU A 76 -17.11 -33.49 -16.24
N ALA A 77 -16.33 -34.11 -17.13
CA ALA A 77 -16.69 -35.40 -17.72
C ALA A 77 -16.91 -36.47 -16.62
N LEU A 78 -17.88 -37.35 -16.81
CA LEU A 78 -18.26 -38.46 -15.95
C LEU A 78 -18.93 -38.06 -14.63
N ILE A 79 -18.47 -37.02 -13.95
CA ILE A 79 -18.96 -36.61 -12.61
C ILE A 79 -19.95 -35.44 -12.64
N GLY A 80 -20.11 -34.78 -13.80
CA GLY A 80 -21.08 -33.68 -13.95
C GLY A 80 -20.69 -32.42 -13.21
N PRO A 81 -21.67 -31.67 -12.65
CA PRO A 81 -21.39 -30.37 -11.98
C PRO A 81 -20.77 -30.57 -10.60
N VAL A 82 -19.66 -29.87 -10.34
CA VAL A 82 -18.91 -29.87 -9.07
C VAL A 82 -18.91 -28.45 -8.52
N PRO A 83 -19.25 -28.22 -7.24
CA PRO A 83 -19.25 -26.89 -6.63
C PRO A 83 -17.82 -26.37 -6.48
N ALA A 84 -17.56 -25.18 -7.05
CA ALA A 84 -16.25 -24.54 -7.06
C ALA A 84 -16.23 -23.19 -6.31
N GLN A 85 -17.34 -22.45 -6.33
CA GLN A 85 -17.42 -21.12 -5.72
C GLN A 85 -17.09 -21.16 -4.22
N GLY A 86 -16.25 -20.18 -3.78
CA GLY A 86 -15.82 -20.05 -2.38
C GLY A 86 -14.75 -21.04 -1.94
N LYS A 87 -14.37 -22.00 -2.79
CA LYS A 87 -13.28 -22.96 -2.51
C LYS A 87 -11.95 -22.39 -2.99
N THR A 88 -10.88 -22.85 -2.37
CA THR A 88 -9.53 -22.71 -2.91
C THR A 88 -9.27 -23.73 -4.01
N THR A 89 -8.23 -23.55 -4.82
CA THR A 89 -7.83 -24.51 -5.85
C THR A 89 -7.56 -25.90 -5.26
N ALA A 90 -6.92 -25.96 -4.07
CA ALA A 90 -6.66 -27.19 -3.36
C ALA A 90 -7.98 -27.89 -2.93
N GLN A 91 -8.90 -27.14 -2.32
CA GLN A 91 -10.19 -27.69 -1.90
C GLN A 91 -11.05 -28.16 -3.08
N LEU A 92 -10.95 -27.46 -4.23
CA LEU A 92 -11.63 -27.91 -5.45
C LEU A 92 -11.00 -29.20 -5.98
N ALA A 93 -9.66 -29.30 -5.98
CA ALA A 93 -8.94 -30.51 -6.39
C ALA A 93 -9.34 -31.73 -5.54
N ASP A 94 -9.40 -31.57 -4.21
CA ASP A 94 -9.85 -32.63 -3.29
C ASP A 94 -11.31 -33.02 -3.55
N THR A 95 -12.18 -32.05 -3.81
CA THR A 95 -13.58 -32.27 -4.13
C THR A 95 -13.74 -33.09 -5.43
N ILE A 96 -13.00 -32.74 -6.47
CA ILE A 96 -13.00 -33.44 -7.77
C ILE A 96 -12.46 -34.85 -7.58
N ALA A 97 -11.35 -35.03 -6.86
CA ALA A 97 -10.76 -36.31 -6.59
C ALA A 97 -11.76 -37.26 -5.84
N ALA A 98 -12.41 -36.72 -4.80
CA ALA A 98 -13.43 -37.45 -4.07
C ALA A 98 -14.61 -37.87 -4.97
N SER A 99 -15.03 -36.97 -5.90
CA SER A 99 -16.14 -37.27 -6.81
C SER A 99 -15.78 -38.36 -7.83
N TYR A 100 -14.56 -38.39 -8.37
CA TYR A 100 -14.10 -39.43 -9.28
C TYR A 100 -13.95 -40.78 -8.54
N ALA A 101 -13.44 -40.78 -7.30
CA ALA A 101 -13.30 -41.98 -6.50
C ALA A 101 -14.67 -42.55 -6.05
N GLY A 102 -15.57 -41.68 -5.56
CA GLY A 102 -16.90 -42.04 -5.11
C GLY A 102 -17.82 -42.55 -6.23
N GLY A 103 -17.65 -42.05 -7.45
CA GLY A 103 -18.33 -42.53 -8.64
C GLY A 103 -17.76 -43.85 -9.22
N GLY A 104 -16.67 -44.36 -8.64
CA GLY A 104 -16.04 -45.61 -9.10
C GLY A 104 -15.25 -45.44 -10.43
N TYR A 105 -15.07 -44.23 -10.91
CA TYR A 105 -14.36 -43.96 -12.16
C TYR A 105 -12.84 -44.13 -12.04
N LEU A 106 -12.28 -43.72 -10.89
CA LEU A 106 -10.84 -43.78 -10.60
C LEU A 106 -10.59 -44.28 -9.18
N THR A 107 -9.60 -45.18 -9.00
CA THR A 107 -9.32 -45.79 -7.69
C THR A 107 -8.58 -44.82 -6.74
N LYS A 108 -7.59 -44.06 -7.26
CA LYS A 108 -6.78 -43.09 -6.52
C LYS A 108 -6.48 -41.89 -7.42
N PRO A 109 -7.48 -41.03 -7.71
CA PRO A 109 -7.27 -39.90 -8.57
C PRO A 109 -6.33 -38.87 -7.91
N SER A 110 -5.35 -38.38 -8.64
CA SER A 110 -4.54 -37.22 -8.29
C SER A 110 -4.95 -36.07 -9.22
N VAL A 111 -5.51 -35.01 -8.64
CA VAL A 111 -6.04 -33.87 -9.38
C VAL A 111 -5.27 -32.64 -8.98
N ASN A 112 -4.85 -31.85 -9.98
CA ASN A 112 -4.30 -30.52 -9.82
C ASN A 112 -5.25 -29.49 -10.42
N VAL A 113 -5.48 -28.39 -9.72
CA VAL A 113 -6.31 -27.27 -10.17
C VAL A 113 -5.50 -26.00 -10.12
N GLU A 114 -5.43 -25.29 -11.23
CA GLU A 114 -4.77 -24.01 -11.37
C GLU A 114 -5.75 -22.98 -11.93
N VAL A 115 -5.68 -21.73 -11.47
CA VAL A 115 -6.46 -20.63 -12.07
C VAL A 115 -5.70 -20.12 -13.30
N SER A 116 -6.31 -20.24 -14.47
CA SER A 116 -5.76 -19.74 -15.73
C SER A 116 -6.09 -18.26 -15.93
N ASN A 117 -7.27 -17.83 -15.47
CA ASN A 117 -7.67 -16.42 -15.55
C ASN A 117 -8.51 -16.04 -14.33
N TYR A 118 -8.06 -14.98 -13.63
CA TYR A 118 -8.72 -14.43 -12.44
C TYR A 118 -9.70 -13.33 -12.87
N VAL A 119 -10.98 -13.57 -12.78
CA VAL A 119 -12.03 -12.64 -13.25
C VAL A 119 -12.96 -12.25 -12.11
N SER A 120 -13.25 -13.15 -11.17
CA SER A 120 -14.29 -12.94 -10.15
C SER A 120 -13.90 -11.94 -9.07
N ARG A 121 -12.61 -11.77 -8.81
CA ARG A 121 -12.10 -10.96 -7.70
C ARG A 121 -11.07 -9.98 -8.22
N PHE A 122 -11.46 -8.72 -8.36
CA PHE A 122 -10.58 -7.66 -8.86
C PHE A 122 -10.78 -6.36 -8.08
N VAL A 123 -9.80 -5.49 -8.18
CA VAL A 123 -9.84 -4.08 -7.75
C VAL A 123 -9.69 -3.22 -9.00
N THR A 124 -10.44 -2.13 -9.05
CA THR A 124 -10.33 -1.17 -10.14
C THR A 124 -9.42 -0.02 -9.74
N VAL A 125 -8.38 0.25 -10.51
CA VAL A 125 -7.48 1.40 -10.31
C VAL A 125 -7.71 2.44 -11.39
N LEU A 126 -8.01 3.66 -10.99
CA LEU A 126 -8.40 4.76 -11.88
C LEU A 126 -7.61 6.04 -11.59
N GLY A 127 -7.65 6.98 -12.53
CA GLY A 127 -7.13 8.33 -12.38
C GLY A 127 -5.68 8.48 -12.84
N ASN A 128 -4.89 9.27 -12.12
CA ASN A 128 -3.53 9.63 -12.52
C ASN A 128 -2.50 8.54 -12.16
N VAL A 129 -2.64 7.37 -12.78
CA VAL A 129 -1.71 6.24 -12.72
C VAL A 129 -1.30 5.88 -14.15
N PRO A 130 -0.07 5.31 -14.37
CA PRO A 130 0.36 4.91 -15.71
C PRO A 130 -0.49 3.80 -16.31
N GLN A 131 -0.96 2.87 -15.49
CA GLN A 131 -1.74 1.71 -15.93
C GLN A 131 -3.06 1.67 -15.14
N ALA A 132 -4.06 2.41 -15.63
CA ALA A 132 -5.41 2.32 -15.09
C ALA A 132 -6.11 1.05 -15.62
N GLY A 133 -6.94 0.40 -14.79
CA GLY A 133 -7.64 -0.82 -15.18
C GLY A 133 -8.06 -1.69 -14.01
N ASN A 134 -8.54 -2.89 -14.34
CA ASN A 134 -8.91 -3.90 -13.36
C ASN A 134 -7.70 -4.80 -13.05
N TYR A 135 -7.44 -4.97 -11.76
CA TYR A 135 -6.34 -5.78 -11.26
C TYR A 135 -6.89 -6.97 -10.47
N PRO A 136 -6.56 -8.21 -10.85
CA PRO A 136 -7.01 -9.37 -10.12
C PRO A 136 -6.37 -9.42 -8.73
N LEU A 137 -7.15 -9.84 -7.74
CA LEU A 137 -6.72 -10.11 -6.38
C LEU A 137 -6.41 -11.60 -6.21
N ASP A 138 -5.30 -12.07 -6.77
CA ASP A 138 -4.80 -13.44 -6.68
C ASP A 138 -4.23 -13.78 -5.29
N HIS A 139 -3.88 -12.75 -4.52
CA HIS A 139 -3.47 -12.82 -3.12
C HIS A 139 -3.86 -11.54 -2.36
N GLY A 140 -3.47 -11.43 -1.09
CA GLY A 140 -3.73 -10.24 -0.28
C GLY A 140 -2.90 -9.04 -0.74
N TYR A 141 -3.51 -8.07 -1.42
CA TYR A 141 -2.90 -6.80 -1.76
C TYR A 141 -3.29 -5.72 -0.77
N THR A 142 -2.34 -4.81 -0.53
CA THR A 142 -2.60 -3.55 0.16
C THR A 142 -2.78 -2.42 -0.85
N VAL A 143 -3.31 -1.28 -0.40
CA VAL A 143 -3.43 -0.07 -1.25
C VAL A 143 -2.08 0.29 -1.87
N ALA A 144 -1.00 0.28 -1.06
CA ALA A 144 0.34 0.61 -1.55
C ALA A 144 0.86 -0.39 -2.60
N SER A 145 0.71 -1.71 -2.35
CA SER A 145 1.19 -2.73 -3.28
C SER A 145 0.40 -2.73 -4.59
N MET A 146 -0.90 -2.47 -4.54
CA MET A 146 -1.74 -2.37 -5.73
C MET A 146 -1.39 -1.11 -6.54
N LEU A 147 -1.20 0.02 -5.87
CA LEU A 147 -0.77 1.24 -6.55
C LEU A 147 0.60 1.07 -7.21
N ALA A 148 1.56 0.40 -6.54
CA ALA A 148 2.86 0.09 -7.13
C ALA A 148 2.72 -0.79 -8.37
N LYS A 149 1.80 -1.78 -8.36
CA LYS A 149 1.48 -2.63 -9.51
C LYS A 149 0.90 -1.83 -10.70
N ALA A 150 0.15 -0.75 -10.41
CA ALA A 150 -0.38 0.18 -11.41
C ALA A 150 0.66 1.21 -11.91
N GLY A 151 1.91 1.16 -11.42
CA GLY A 151 3.00 2.05 -11.80
C GLY A 151 3.13 3.31 -10.93
N GLY A 152 2.42 3.38 -9.80
CA GLY A 152 2.43 4.53 -8.90
C GLY A 152 1.56 5.70 -9.38
N ALA A 153 1.56 6.79 -8.63
CA ALA A 153 0.95 8.03 -9.08
C ALA A 153 1.84 8.71 -10.13
N THR A 154 1.25 9.25 -11.19
CA THR A 154 2.00 10.04 -12.19
C THR A 154 2.43 11.39 -11.61
N ALA A 155 3.31 12.12 -12.31
CA ALA A 155 3.74 13.47 -11.92
C ALA A 155 2.56 14.46 -11.80
N ASN A 156 1.45 14.20 -12.51
CA ASN A 156 0.22 14.99 -12.42
C ASN A 156 -0.79 14.43 -11.42
N GLY A 157 -0.49 13.33 -10.76
CA GLY A 157 -1.33 12.72 -9.73
C GLY A 157 -1.08 13.32 -8.35
N ALA A 158 -2.12 13.36 -7.54
CA ALA A 158 -1.99 13.77 -6.14
C ALA A 158 -1.16 12.74 -5.35
N ASN A 159 -0.49 13.22 -4.30
CA ASN A 159 0.18 12.35 -3.34
C ASN A 159 -0.83 11.72 -2.35
N ALA A 160 -1.96 11.28 -2.89
CA ALA A 160 -3.04 10.64 -2.15
C ALA A 160 -3.86 9.75 -3.08
N VAL A 161 -4.46 8.71 -2.49
CA VAL A 161 -5.42 7.81 -3.13
C VAL A 161 -6.75 7.91 -2.43
N ILE A 162 -7.83 7.90 -3.18
CA ILE A 162 -9.19 7.75 -2.66
C ILE A 162 -9.57 6.29 -2.84
N LEU A 163 -9.70 5.58 -1.73
CA LEU A 163 -10.23 4.22 -1.69
C LEU A 163 -11.74 4.30 -1.50
N THR A 164 -12.50 3.75 -2.43
CA THR A 164 -13.94 3.54 -2.30
C THR A 164 -14.18 2.06 -2.09
N PRO A 165 -14.50 1.64 -0.84
CA PRO A 165 -14.77 0.25 -0.53
C PRO A 165 -16.05 -0.26 -1.20
N ALA A 166 -16.04 -1.53 -1.61
CA ALA A 166 -17.19 -2.19 -2.21
C ALA A 166 -18.37 -2.40 -1.22
N ASP A 167 -18.11 -2.33 0.08
CA ASP A 167 -19.11 -2.48 1.16
C ASP A 167 -20.00 -1.26 1.36
N GLY A 168 -19.77 -0.16 0.61
CA GLY A 168 -20.54 1.07 0.72
C GLY A 168 -20.17 1.96 1.91
N SER A 169 -19.09 1.69 2.64
CA SER A 169 -18.67 2.48 3.82
C SER A 169 -18.22 3.92 3.48
N GLY A 170 -18.24 4.28 2.21
CA GLY A 170 -17.88 5.61 1.72
C GLY A 170 -16.37 5.75 1.39
N PRO A 171 -16.02 6.79 0.61
CA PRO A 171 -14.64 6.98 0.16
C PRO A 171 -13.73 7.42 1.30
N VAL A 172 -12.54 6.84 1.36
CA VAL A 172 -11.48 7.16 2.33
C VAL A 172 -10.27 7.72 1.58
N ARG A 173 -9.83 8.94 1.95
CA ARG A 173 -8.60 9.52 1.40
C ARG A 173 -7.39 9.00 2.18
N ILE A 174 -6.45 8.39 1.50
CA ILE A 174 -5.22 7.81 2.03
C ILE A 174 -4.04 8.61 1.49
N SER A 175 -3.22 9.18 2.39
CA SER A 175 -2.00 9.88 2.01
C SER A 175 -0.91 8.86 1.61
N LEU A 176 -0.26 9.08 0.50
CA LEU A 176 0.87 8.27 0.05
C LEU A 176 2.20 8.69 0.71
N ALA A 177 2.24 9.90 1.29
CA ALA A 177 3.40 10.36 2.06
C ALA A 177 3.50 9.70 3.44
N ASP A 178 2.36 9.25 3.97
CA ASP A 178 2.30 8.58 5.27
C ASP A 178 1.90 7.11 5.09
N MET A 179 2.92 6.27 4.95
CA MET A 179 2.76 4.81 4.78
C MET A 179 2.10 4.15 5.99
N SER A 180 2.08 4.80 7.17
CA SER A 180 1.44 4.29 8.38
C SER A 180 -0.07 4.53 8.41
N ALA A 181 -0.55 5.57 7.75
CA ALA A 181 -1.94 6.04 7.82
C ALA A 181 -2.88 5.42 6.76
N GLY A 182 -2.78 4.12 6.51
CA GLY A 182 -3.74 3.38 5.67
C GLY A 182 -3.21 2.82 4.36
N ALA A 183 -1.98 3.14 3.94
CA ALA A 183 -1.35 2.53 2.76
C ALA A 183 -1.19 1.00 2.91
N GLY A 184 -1.08 0.51 4.16
CA GLY A 184 -1.08 -0.91 4.52
C GLY A 184 -2.47 -1.56 4.57
N ARG A 185 -3.56 -0.83 4.33
CA ARG A 185 -4.92 -1.39 4.34
C ARG A 185 -5.07 -2.44 3.24
N THR A 186 -5.54 -3.62 3.62
CA THR A 186 -5.83 -4.70 2.67
C THR A 186 -7.04 -4.36 1.81
N LEU A 187 -6.95 -4.69 0.53
CA LEU A 187 -8.00 -4.48 -0.46
C LEU A 187 -8.94 -5.67 -0.51
N ASN A 188 -10.21 -5.37 -0.73
CA ASN A 188 -11.25 -6.36 -0.96
C ASN A 188 -11.70 -6.35 -2.42
N PRO A 189 -12.26 -7.47 -2.92
CA PRO A 189 -12.83 -7.51 -4.26
C PRO A 189 -13.93 -6.46 -4.43
N GLY A 190 -13.87 -5.74 -5.56
CA GLY A 190 -14.80 -4.67 -5.86
C GLY A 190 -14.40 -3.29 -5.32
N ASP A 191 -13.32 -3.18 -4.55
CA ASP A 191 -12.78 -1.89 -4.13
C ASP A 191 -12.32 -1.07 -5.35
N ILE A 192 -12.45 0.25 -5.26
CA ILE A 192 -11.98 1.19 -6.27
C ILE A 192 -10.89 2.08 -5.67
N LEU A 193 -9.74 2.12 -6.32
CA LEU A 193 -8.64 3.03 -6.03
C LEU A 193 -8.64 4.15 -7.07
N PHE A 194 -8.80 5.38 -6.64
CA PHE A 194 -8.74 6.54 -7.52
C PHE A 194 -7.62 7.48 -7.12
N VAL A 195 -6.69 7.75 -8.02
CA VAL A 195 -5.64 8.76 -7.85
C VAL A 195 -6.13 10.07 -8.48
N PRO A 196 -6.51 11.07 -7.67
CA PRO A 196 -6.99 12.34 -8.21
C PRO A 196 -5.82 13.12 -8.86
N PRO A 197 -6.12 14.15 -9.67
CA PRO A 197 -5.10 15.07 -10.14
C PRO A 197 -4.42 15.79 -8.96
N ALA A 198 -3.14 16.15 -9.14
CA ALA A 198 -2.40 16.94 -8.16
C ALA A 198 -3.07 18.29 -7.98
N GLU A 199 -3.32 18.65 -6.73
CA GLU A 199 -3.72 19.99 -6.37
C GLU A 199 -2.60 20.97 -6.71
N LYS A 200 -2.93 22.18 -7.15
CA LYS A 200 -1.96 23.16 -7.65
C LYS A 200 -1.99 24.44 -6.83
N VAL A 201 -0.87 25.14 -6.88
CA VAL A 201 -0.69 26.52 -6.42
C VAL A 201 -0.19 27.32 -7.61
N TYR A 202 -0.68 28.51 -7.77
CA TYR A 202 -0.30 29.39 -8.88
C TYR A 202 0.57 30.52 -8.38
N VAL A 203 1.70 30.77 -9.03
CA VAL A 203 2.62 31.84 -8.69
C VAL A 203 2.81 32.74 -9.89
N TYR A 204 2.50 34.03 -9.74
CA TYR A 204 2.55 35.03 -10.80
C TYR A 204 3.19 36.34 -10.36
N GLY A 205 3.41 37.25 -11.32
CA GLY A 205 3.96 38.57 -11.11
C GLY A 205 5.48 38.59 -11.24
N GLN A 206 6.16 39.30 -10.36
CA GLN A 206 7.62 39.53 -10.42
C GLN A 206 8.39 38.31 -9.83
N VAL A 207 8.26 37.17 -10.51
CA VAL A 207 8.95 35.90 -10.18
C VAL A 207 9.75 35.43 -11.39
N GLN A 208 10.76 34.57 -11.16
CA GLN A 208 11.63 34.06 -12.22
C GLN A 208 10.84 33.14 -13.18
N GLU A 209 10.05 32.21 -12.61
CA GLU A 209 9.30 31.21 -13.35
C GLU A 209 7.82 31.25 -12.91
N PRO A 210 7.00 32.14 -13.54
CA PRO A 210 5.57 32.16 -13.25
C PRO A 210 4.89 30.89 -13.78
N GLY A 211 3.96 30.31 -13.00
CA GLY A 211 3.28 29.08 -13.40
C GLY A 211 2.45 28.44 -12.33
N ALA A 212 2.04 27.22 -12.63
CA ALA A 212 1.30 26.34 -11.72
C ALA A 212 2.24 25.27 -11.17
N PHE A 213 2.32 25.17 -9.85
CA PHE A 213 3.17 24.23 -9.12
C PHE A 213 2.33 23.25 -8.35
N SER A 214 2.81 22.01 -8.16
CA SER A 214 2.12 21.03 -7.34
C SER A 214 2.07 21.47 -5.89
N TYR A 215 0.88 21.40 -5.29
CA TYR A 215 0.68 21.66 -3.88
C TYR A 215 1.18 20.48 -3.04
N VAL A 216 1.89 20.78 -1.96
CA VAL A 216 2.29 19.81 -0.95
C VAL A 216 1.68 20.22 0.41
N PRO A 217 0.99 19.32 1.13
CA PRO A 217 0.45 19.63 2.44
C PRO A 217 1.50 20.19 3.40
N GLY A 218 1.19 21.30 4.06
CA GLY A 218 2.11 21.99 4.97
C GLY A 218 3.13 22.93 4.30
N GLN A 219 3.10 23.05 2.96
CA GLN A 219 3.92 23.99 2.22
C GLN A 219 3.58 25.44 2.58
N THR A 220 4.62 26.31 2.73
CA THR A 220 4.45 27.73 2.96
C THR A 220 4.52 28.53 1.65
N PHE A 221 4.05 29.81 1.66
CA PHE A 221 4.21 30.70 0.51
C PHE A 221 5.68 30.93 0.15
N ARG A 222 6.59 30.89 1.13
CA ARG A 222 8.05 30.97 0.90
C ARG A 222 8.54 29.79 0.04
N GLN A 223 8.09 28.59 0.36
CA GLN A 223 8.45 27.37 -0.39
C GLN A 223 7.83 27.40 -1.79
N ALA A 224 6.57 27.83 -1.92
CA ALA A 224 5.92 27.97 -3.23
C ALA A 224 6.65 29.02 -4.10
N LEU A 225 7.06 30.14 -3.51
CA LEU A 225 7.85 31.16 -4.21
C LEU A 225 9.24 30.64 -4.62
N ALA A 226 9.86 29.82 -3.78
CA ALA A 226 11.16 29.22 -4.12
C ALA A 226 11.04 28.23 -5.30
N LEU A 227 9.95 27.47 -5.40
CA LEU A 227 9.66 26.62 -6.57
C LEU A 227 9.52 27.42 -7.87
N ALA A 228 9.03 28.68 -7.78
CA ALA A 228 8.95 29.60 -8.90
C ALA A 228 10.28 30.35 -9.17
N GLY A 229 11.42 29.85 -8.69
CA GLY A 229 12.74 30.45 -8.86
C GLY A 229 12.98 31.70 -8.01
N GLY A 230 12.05 32.05 -7.12
CA GLY A 230 12.12 33.24 -6.29
C GLY A 230 11.67 34.52 -7.01
N PRO A 231 11.72 35.70 -6.33
CA PRO A 231 11.36 36.97 -6.93
C PRO A 231 12.43 37.45 -7.93
N THR A 232 12.02 38.19 -8.95
CA THR A 232 12.95 38.93 -9.83
C THR A 232 13.66 40.06 -9.07
N LEU A 233 14.61 40.72 -9.70
CA LEU A 233 15.27 41.92 -9.13
C LEU A 233 14.26 43.02 -8.77
N ALA A 234 13.17 43.14 -9.52
CA ALA A 234 12.08 44.08 -9.27
C ALA A 234 11.04 43.55 -8.30
N GLY A 235 11.04 42.22 -7.99
CA GLY A 235 10.06 41.57 -7.15
C GLY A 235 10.23 41.88 -5.66
N SER A 236 9.12 42.05 -4.96
CA SER A 236 9.09 42.34 -3.52
C SER A 236 8.74 41.08 -2.73
N THR A 237 9.54 40.79 -1.70
CA THR A 237 9.22 39.76 -0.71
C THR A 237 8.29 40.25 0.41
N LYS A 238 8.04 41.58 0.49
CA LYS A 238 7.18 42.17 1.50
C LYS A 238 5.79 42.54 0.97
N ARG A 239 5.59 42.57 -0.33
CA ARG A 239 4.36 43.00 -1.01
C ARG A 239 3.79 41.84 -1.81
N ILE A 240 3.31 40.84 -1.03
CA ILE A 240 2.76 39.59 -1.57
C ILE A 240 1.26 39.63 -1.39
N LYS A 241 0.55 39.41 -2.47
CA LYS A 241 -0.91 39.29 -2.49
C LYS A 241 -1.27 37.83 -2.77
N VAL A 242 -2.21 37.31 -2.02
CA VAL A 242 -2.74 35.96 -2.21
C VAL A 242 -4.22 36.08 -2.55
N ARG A 243 -4.66 35.39 -3.60
CA ARG A 243 -6.08 35.17 -3.88
C ARG A 243 -6.42 33.74 -3.48
N ARG A 244 -7.36 33.61 -2.53
CA ARG A 244 -7.87 32.35 -2.00
C ARG A 244 -9.39 32.35 -2.08
N GLU A 245 -9.99 31.39 -2.77
CA GLU A 245 -11.44 31.26 -2.89
C GLU A 245 -12.13 32.58 -3.35
N GLY A 246 -11.49 33.28 -4.28
CA GLY A 246 -11.99 34.56 -4.79
C GLY A 246 -11.74 35.78 -3.87
N LYS A 247 -11.26 35.58 -2.66
CA LYS A 247 -10.89 36.65 -1.71
C LYS A 247 -9.43 37.04 -1.88
N GLU A 248 -9.13 38.33 -1.72
CA GLU A 248 -7.78 38.85 -1.77
C GLU A 248 -7.24 39.09 -0.37
N ILE A 249 -6.06 38.55 -0.09
CA ILE A 249 -5.29 38.74 1.15
C ILE A 249 -4.12 39.64 0.75
N GLU A 250 -4.18 40.87 1.16
CA GLU A 250 -3.09 41.83 0.97
C GLU A 250 -2.01 41.61 2.03
N GLN A 251 -0.74 41.65 1.65
CA GLN A 251 0.41 41.50 2.54
C GLN A 251 0.43 40.14 3.29
N ALA A 252 0.22 39.05 2.56
CA ALA A 252 0.36 37.71 3.11
C ALA A 252 1.77 37.47 3.66
N ASN A 253 1.89 36.79 4.79
CA ASN A 253 3.19 36.38 5.32
C ASN A 253 3.74 35.18 4.52
N LEU A 254 5.03 35.25 4.17
CA LEU A 254 5.69 34.13 3.45
C LEU A 254 5.70 32.83 4.24
N ASP A 255 5.61 32.88 5.55
CA ASP A 255 5.65 31.71 6.42
C ASP A 255 4.26 31.12 6.69
N ASP A 256 3.20 31.78 6.17
CA ASP A 256 1.85 31.23 6.24
C ASP A 256 1.70 30.00 5.33
N PRO A 257 0.85 29.02 5.72
CA PRO A 257 0.61 27.83 4.92
C PRO A 257 -0.20 28.15 3.66
N VAL A 258 0.24 27.56 2.57
CA VAL A 258 -0.47 27.58 1.29
C VAL A 258 -1.66 26.62 1.37
N LYS A 259 -2.75 26.94 0.67
CA LYS A 259 -3.85 26.03 0.41
C LYS A 259 -3.92 25.65 -1.08
N PRO A 260 -4.55 24.53 -1.41
CA PRO A 260 -4.84 24.22 -2.81
C PRO A 260 -5.55 25.39 -3.50
N GLU A 261 -5.25 25.60 -4.77
CA GLU A 261 -5.80 26.65 -5.63
C GLU A 261 -5.45 28.10 -5.22
N ASP A 262 -4.57 28.30 -4.23
CA ASP A 262 -4.06 29.64 -3.93
C ASP A 262 -3.32 30.22 -5.13
N VAL A 263 -3.55 31.51 -5.39
CA VAL A 263 -2.83 32.30 -6.40
C VAL A 263 -1.94 33.32 -5.68
N LEU A 264 -0.64 33.08 -5.72
CA LEU A 264 0.38 33.95 -5.13
C LEU A 264 0.83 34.98 -6.17
N ILE A 265 0.67 36.27 -5.87
CA ILE A 265 1.01 37.40 -6.78
C ILE A 265 2.12 38.21 -6.13
N ILE A 266 3.29 38.19 -6.74
CA ILE A 266 4.46 39.00 -6.31
C ILE A 266 4.44 40.34 -7.00
N ARG A 267 4.28 41.40 -6.21
CA ARG A 267 4.27 42.77 -6.71
C ARG A 267 5.69 43.34 -6.85
N GLU A 268 5.82 44.42 -7.60
CA GLU A 268 7.07 45.18 -7.70
C GLU A 268 7.44 45.82 -6.36
N LYS A 269 8.75 46.00 -6.15
CA LYS A 269 9.27 46.85 -5.09
C LYS A 269 8.84 48.31 -5.39
N LEU A 270 8.34 48.98 -4.36
CA LEU A 270 8.31 50.47 -4.40
C LEU A 270 9.65 50.96 -3.92
N PHE A 271 10.25 51.84 -4.71
CA PHE A 271 11.49 52.49 -4.38
C PHE A 271 11.34 53.32 -3.08
#